data_d85ac09dc76d65ba14f607bc9b63072a
#
_entry.id   d85ac09dc76d65ba14f607bc9b63072a
#
_cell.length_a   1.000
_cell.length_b   1.000
_cell.length_c   1.000
_cell.angle_alpha   90.00
_cell.angle_beta   90.00
_cell.angle_gamma   90.00
#
_symmetry.space_group_name_H-M   'P 1'
#
loop_
_entity.id
_entity.type
_entity.pdbx_description
1 polymer ?
#
loop_
_entity_poly.entity_id
_entity_poly.type
_entity_poly.pdbx_seq_one_letter_code
_entity_poly.pdbx_strand_id
1 'polypeptide(L)'
;MALPIARRATRVSLPLVGAFVVGAIAYGGLYTFPVISLSFAQELGISRTLAVTPWTMFLIVTALASPLLGRAYDEFADRDLLTASMVLLAAGWLAVYLASDISLIILAYAAFHAIGLQLAFIGISTAIARRYAGMSGLALGIAYAGPGIGVAVALPVAATLIQSAGWRSTSLAFMASCLIGVAFVWMMTSGPRIVVPAPGTKRPRIQAPAAGSSSARSSAAIGEPLSAGQVTLRATEARLAARASGLHETSAPGAVSAAQEIPPSGSGEHRHSVRRIVRTRRFWILFGGAAAIGVFDEGVLQAFIPGAVHGGMRAETAAAALGLQALTYVAGQVVGGWLSDRIGRRIVGLLAAVIVGGGVVAAFGLVAAAPALAIAGLALHGVGTGATIAARSAAFGDVFGGPTFGTIFGLLAVAYPVGGTLAVYIGAITFDSTGSYALLVPVVLAALAVWSISLWVAGPRRARPTVTAAAPG
;
A
#
# COMPACT_ATOMS: atom_id res chain seq x y z
N MET A 1 -8.12 37.14 13.25
CA MET A 1 -8.97 35.94 13.10
C MET A 1 -8.42 34.86 12.15
N ALA A 2 -7.22 35.00 11.62
CA ALA A 2 -6.56 34.05 10.67
C ALA A 2 -5.65 32.97 11.30
N LEU A 3 -5.27 33.09 12.56
CA LEU A 3 -4.34 32.19 13.26
C LEU A 3 -4.82 30.76 13.57
N PRO A 4 -6.13 30.48 13.81
CA PRO A 4 -6.56 29.11 14.12
C PRO A 4 -6.64 28.18 12.88
N ILE A 5 -6.85 28.73 11.68
CA ILE A 5 -6.96 27.95 10.43
C ILE A 5 -5.57 27.46 9.97
N ALA A 6 -4.56 28.31 10.02
CA ALA A 6 -3.21 27.95 9.66
C ALA A 6 -2.61 26.87 10.60
N ARG A 7 -2.83 26.96 11.91
CA ARG A 7 -2.41 25.92 12.88
C ARG A 7 -3.18 24.59 12.70
N ARG A 8 -4.41 24.63 12.22
CA ARG A 8 -5.19 23.43 11.90
C ARG A 8 -4.69 22.76 10.62
N ALA A 9 -4.40 23.54 9.59
CA ALA A 9 -3.81 23.05 8.33
C ALA A 9 -2.44 22.40 8.54
N THR A 10 -1.56 23.02 9.35
CA THR A 10 -0.22 22.47 9.67
C THR A 10 -0.30 21.17 10.48
N ARG A 11 -1.27 21.03 11.37
CA ARG A 11 -1.49 19.78 12.14
C ARG A 11 -2.07 18.65 11.31
N VAL A 12 -2.75 18.95 10.20
CA VAL A 12 -3.28 17.95 9.25
C VAL A 12 -2.18 17.47 8.29
N SER A 13 -1.25 18.35 7.91
CA SER A 13 -0.22 18.03 6.92
C SER A 13 0.95 17.18 7.46
N LEU A 14 1.33 17.36 8.72
CA LEU A 14 2.53 16.72 9.28
C LEU A 14 2.50 15.17 9.26
N PRO A 15 1.41 14.49 9.68
CA PRO A 15 1.30 13.05 9.57
C PRO A 15 1.30 12.53 8.12
N LEU A 16 0.74 13.28 7.17
CA LEU A 16 0.77 12.91 5.75
C LEU A 16 2.17 13.02 5.17
N VAL A 17 2.92 14.08 5.53
CA VAL A 17 4.33 14.24 5.15
C VAL A 17 5.15 13.09 5.73
N GLY A 18 4.94 12.72 7.01
CA GLY A 18 5.61 11.58 7.61
C GLY A 18 5.35 10.28 6.87
N ALA A 19 4.07 9.98 6.56
CA ALA A 19 3.68 8.79 5.81
C ALA A 19 4.29 8.76 4.40
N PHE A 20 4.27 9.89 3.70
CA PHE A 20 4.89 10.06 2.39
C PHE A 20 6.39 9.75 2.44
N VAL A 21 7.13 10.34 3.40
CA VAL A 21 8.59 10.15 3.52
C VAL A 21 8.93 8.72 3.95
N VAL A 22 8.19 8.13 4.91
CA VAL A 22 8.37 6.72 5.31
C VAL A 22 8.16 5.80 4.10
N GLY A 23 7.12 6.02 3.30
CA GLY A 23 6.89 5.28 2.08
C GLY A 23 8.00 5.48 1.04
N ALA A 24 8.47 6.72 0.85
CA ALA A 24 9.55 7.04 -0.07
C ALA A 24 10.87 6.35 0.31
N ILE A 25 11.23 6.33 1.59
CA ILE A 25 12.43 5.66 2.09
C ILE A 25 12.30 4.14 1.96
N ALA A 26 11.19 3.56 2.42
CA ALA A 26 11.00 2.12 2.44
C ALA A 26 11.05 1.50 1.03
N TYR A 27 10.32 2.10 0.09
CA TYR A 27 10.25 1.62 -1.28
C TYR A 27 11.44 2.08 -2.13
N GLY A 28 11.88 3.34 -1.94
CA GLY A 28 12.97 3.92 -2.73
C GLY A 28 14.22 3.06 -2.70
N GLY A 29 14.73 2.76 -1.50
CA GLY A 29 15.91 1.92 -1.36
C GLY A 29 15.72 0.52 -1.93
N LEU A 30 14.60 -0.13 -1.60
CA LEU A 30 14.37 -1.53 -1.96
C LEU A 30 14.22 -1.75 -3.47
N TYR A 31 13.51 -0.85 -4.15
CA TYR A 31 13.30 -0.95 -5.61
C TYR A 31 14.55 -0.52 -6.43
N THR A 32 15.68 -0.20 -5.79
CA THR A 32 16.98 -0.12 -6.46
C THR A 32 17.61 -1.49 -6.74
N PHE A 33 16.97 -2.57 -6.32
CA PHE A 33 17.44 -3.95 -6.53
C PHE A 33 17.95 -4.24 -7.95
N PRO A 34 17.29 -3.81 -9.06
CA PRO A 34 17.79 -4.09 -10.41
C PRO A 34 19.19 -3.53 -10.68
N VAL A 35 19.53 -2.38 -10.08
CA VAL A 35 20.86 -1.76 -10.20
C VAL A 35 21.87 -2.46 -9.30
N ILE A 36 21.51 -2.69 -8.05
CA ILE A 36 22.38 -3.36 -7.05
C ILE A 36 22.67 -4.79 -7.47
N SER A 37 21.66 -5.53 -7.96
CA SER A 37 21.82 -6.92 -8.38
C SER A 37 22.78 -7.09 -9.57
N LEU A 38 22.82 -6.11 -10.46
CA LEU A 38 23.78 -6.09 -11.55
C LEU A 38 25.22 -6.03 -11.03
N SER A 39 25.46 -5.17 -10.05
CA SER A 39 26.79 -4.93 -9.49
C SER A 39 27.31 -6.09 -8.64
N PHE A 40 26.49 -6.64 -7.72
CA PHE A 40 26.93 -7.77 -6.93
C PHE A 40 27.04 -9.05 -7.77
N ALA A 41 26.22 -9.22 -8.82
CA ALA A 41 26.35 -10.36 -9.71
C ALA A 41 27.69 -10.38 -10.46
N GLN A 42 28.14 -9.21 -10.92
CA GLN A 42 29.46 -9.04 -11.56
C GLN A 42 30.60 -9.31 -10.59
N GLU A 43 30.53 -8.75 -9.37
CA GLU A 43 31.59 -8.92 -8.37
C GLU A 43 31.69 -10.37 -7.86
N LEU A 44 30.54 -11.03 -7.62
CA LEU A 44 30.51 -12.40 -7.12
C LEU A 44 30.63 -13.46 -8.23
N GLY A 45 30.66 -13.05 -9.51
CA GLY A 45 30.78 -13.97 -10.65
C GLY A 45 29.61 -14.96 -10.78
N ILE A 46 28.39 -14.56 -10.40
CA ILE A 46 27.21 -15.43 -10.37
C ILE A 46 26.28 -15.19 -11.57
N SER A 47 25.48 -16.22 -11.92
CA SER A 47 24.48 -16.14 -12.98
C SER A 47 23.34 -15.14 -12.64
N ARG A 48 22.62 -14.69 -13.66
CA ARG A 48 21.44 -13.84 -13.48
C ARG A 48 20.35 -14.54 -12.68
N THR A 49 20.14 -15.83 -12.92
CA THR A 49 19.17 -16.63 -12.18
C THR A 49 19.48 -16.62 -10.68
N LEU A 50 20.75 -16.77 -10.30
CA LEU A 50 21.14 -16.70 -8.89
C LEU A 50 21.04 -15.27 -8.34
N ALA A 51 21.39 -14.27 -9.14
CA ALA A 51 21.37 -12.86 -8.73
C ALA A 51 19.94 -12.33 -8.45
N VAL A 52 18.89 -12.87 -9.07
CA VAL A 52 17.50 -12.47 -8.81
C VAL A 52 16.82 -13.24 -7.67
N THR A 53 17.47 -14.30 -7.15
CA THR A 53 16.94 -15.12 -6.06
C THR A 53 16.58 -14.29 -4.80
N PRO A 54 17.38 -13.31 -4.35
CA PRO A 54 16.99 -12.46 -3.21
C PRO A 54 15.63 -11.77 -3.39
N TRP A 55 15.38 -11.23 -4.59
CA TRP A 55 14.11 -10.57 -4.91
C TRP A 55 12.92 -11.53 -4.95
N THR A 56 13.12 -12.70 -5.53
CA THR A 56 12.07 -13.72 -5.57
C THR A 56 11.73 -14.25 -4.20
N MET A 57 12.72 -14.46 -3.33
CA MET A 57 12.49 -14.83 -1.93
C MET A 57 11.77 -13.71 -1.17
N PHE A 58 12.15 -12.44 -1.41
CA PHE A 58 11.41 -11.28 -0.90
C PHE A 58 9.92 -11.34 -1.28
N LEU A 59 9.58 -11.58 -2.54
CA LEU A 59 8.19 -11.67 -3.00
C LEU A 59 7.42 -12.82 -2.33
N ILE A 60 8.04 -13.99 -2.24
CA ILE A 60 7.43 -15.18 -1.61
C ILE A 60 7.16 -14.92 -0.13
N VAL A 61 8.16 -14.45 0.60
CA VAL A 61 8.02 -14.20 2.05
C VAL A 61 7.02 -13.07 2.32
N THR A 62 7.03 -12.00 1.51
CA THR A 62 6.03 -10.93 1.59
C THR A 62 4.61 -11.47 1.45
N ALA A 63 4.36 -12.36 0.47
CA ALA A 63 3.06 -12.98 0.27
C ALA A 63 2.63 -13.82 1.49
N LEU A 64 3.54 -14.67 2.00
CA LEU A 64 3.25 -15.57 3.12
C LEU A 64 3.10 -14.82 4.46
N ALA A 65 3.87 -13.77 4.67
CA ALA A 65 3.85 -12.98 5.91
C ALA A 65 2.66 -12.04 6.02
N SER A 66 2.10 -11.57 4.89
CA SER A 66 1.03 -10.56 4.84
C SER A 66 -0.14 -10.81 5.79
N PRO A 67 -0.73 -12.03 5.88
CA PRO A 67 -1.85 -12.28 6.78
C PRO A 67 -1.45 -12.23 8.27
N LEU A 68 -0.22 -12.62 8.59
CA LEU A 68 0.30 -12.60 9.97
C LEU A 68 0.59 -11.17 10.42
N LEU A 69 1.23 -10.38 9.56
CA LEU A 69 1.56 -8.99 9.82
C LEU A 69 0.31 -8.11 9.91
N GLY A 70 -0.73 -8.43 9.12
CA GLY A 70 -2.03 -7.77 9.25
C GLY A 70 -2.63 -7.92 10.64
N ARG A 71 -2.55 -9.13 11.25
CA ARG A 71 -3.00 -9.36 12.62
C ARG A 71 -2.19 -8.60 13.66
N ALA A 72 -0.88 -8.48 13.46
CA ALA A 72 -0.03 -7.72 14.37
C ALA A 72 -0.51 -6.26 14.50
N TYR A 73 -1.04 -5.63 13.43
CA TYR A 73 -1.63 -4.29 13.50
C TYR A 73 -2.97 -4.21 14.24
N ASP A 74 -3.60 -5.33 14.54
CA ASP A 74 -4.79 -5.38 15.42
C ASP A 74 -4.40 -5.45 16.90
N GLU A 75 -3.20 -5.98 17.21
CA GLU A 75 -2.74 -6.25 18.58
C GLU A 75 -1.74 -5.20 19.09
N PHE A 76 -0.89 -4.67 18.23
CA PHE A 76 0.20 -3.75 18.61
C PHE A 76 -0.07 -2.32 18.10
N ALA A 77 0.64 -1.35 18.69
CA ALA A 77 0.53 0.05 18.28
C ALA A 77 1.16 0.30 16.90
N ASP A 78 0.47 1.08 16.06
CA ASP A 78 0.95 1.45 14.70
C ASP A 78 2.39 2.00 14.73
N ARG A 79 2.75 2.78 15.76
CA ARG A 79 4.09 3.37 15.93
C ARG A 79 5.18 2.33 16.09
N ASP A 80 4.94 1.33 16.94
CA ASP A 80 5.95 0.33 17.28
C ASP A 80 6.24 -0.57 16.09
N LEU A 81 5.19 -0.99 15.37
CA LEU A 81 5.32 -1.81 14.17
C LEU A 81 5.97 -1.05 13.00
N LEU A 82 5.63 0.24 12.83
CA LEU A 82 6.30 1.08 11.82
C LEU A 82 7.76 1.37 12.17
N THR A 83 8.08 1.56 13.46
CA THR A 83 9.46 1.68 13.91
C THR A 83 10.24 0.39 13.66
N ALA A 84 9.65 -0.75 14.03
CA ALA A 84 10.22 -2.07 13.73
C ALA A 84 10.44 -2.29 12.23
N SER A 85 9.51 -1.82 11.37
CA SER A 85 9.67 -1.82 9.92
C SER A 85 10.94 -1.11 9.46
N MET A 86 11.16 0.13 9.90
CA MET A 86 12.35 0.91 9.52
C MET A 86 13.64 0.28 10.06
N VAL A 87 13.62 -0.25 11.28
CA VAL A 87 14.77 -0.95 11.88
C VAL A 87 15.08 -2.24 11.13
N LEU A 88 14.06 -3.03 10.75
CA LEU A 88 14.26 -4.24 9.94
C LEU A 88 14.83 -3.91 8.56
N LEU A 89 14.32 -2.89 7.89
CA LEU A 89 14.89 -2.43 6.61
C LEU A 89 16.35 -1.99 6.76
N ALA A 90 16.67 -1.26 7.83
CA ALA A 90 18.06 -0.86 8.12
C ALA A 90 18.94 -2.08 8.38
N ALA A 91 18.48 -3.06 9.16
CA ALA A 91 19.20 -4.30 9.43
C ALA A 91 19.42 -5.12 8.15
N GLY A 92 18.42 -5.16 7.25
CA GLY A 92 18.55 -5.78 5.94
C GLY A 92 19.63 -5.12 5.09
N TRP A 93 19.67 -3.80 5.03
CA TRP A 93 20.73 -3.07 4.32
C TRP A 93 22.12 -3.27 4.95
N LEU A 94 22.20 -3.35 6.27
CA LEU A 94 23.44 -3.71 6.96
C LEU A 94 23.89 -5.13 6.60
N ALA A 95 22.97 -6.09 6.55
CA ALA A 95 23.29 -7.46 6.13
C ALA A 95 23.77 -7.51 4.68
N VAL A 96 23.18 -6.73 3.78
CA VAL A 96 23.65 -6.59 2.39
C VAL A 96 25.06 -6.00 2.35
N TYR A 97 25.35 -4.97 3.15
CA TYR A 97 26.71 -4.38 3.26
C TYR A 97 27.75 -5.41 3.69
N LEU A 98 27.42 -6.23 4.70
CA LEU A 98 28.32 -7.25 5.27
C LEU A 98 28.43 -8.52 4.42
N ALA A 99 27.64 -8.64 3.35
CA ALA A 99 27.60 -9.86 2.56
C ALA A 99 28.91 -10.16 1.85
N SER A 100 29.46 -11.33 2.14
CA SER A 100 30.60 -11.92 1.41
C SER A 100 30.16 -12.86 0.29
N ASP A 101 28.92 -13.36 0.37
CA ASP A 101 28.32 -14.29 -0.58
C ASP A 101 26.82 -13.99 -0.78
N ILE A 102 26.23 -14.67 -1.75
CA ILE A 102 24.82 -14.49 -2.12
C ILE A 102 23.83 -14.93 -1.02
N SER A 103 24.21 -15.88 -0.15
CA SER A 103 23.32 -16.46 0.85
C SER A 103 22.87 -15.40 1.87
N LEU A 104 23.80 -14.54 2.30
CA LEU A 104 23.47 -13.45 3.22
C LEU A 104 22.59 -12.38 2.55
N ILE A 105 22.78 -12.12 1.25
CA ILE A 105 21.91 -11.21 0.49
C ILE A 105 20.50 -11.82 0.37
N ILE A 106 20.39 -13.12 0.09
CA ILE A 106 19.07 -13.82 0.07
C ILE A 106 18.38 -13.71 1.43
N LEU A 107 19.10 -13.96 2.53
CA LEU A 107 18.57 -13.84 3.87
C LEU A 107 18.13 -12.40 4.19
N ALA A 108 18.93 -11.39 3.77
CA ALA A 108 18.59 -9.98 3.97
C ALA A 108 17.25 -9.61 3.30
N TYR A 109 17.06 -10.02 2.05
CA TYR A 109 15.82 -9.75 1.32
C TYR A 109 14.64 -10.57 1.84
N ALA A 110 14.82 -11.85 2.14
CA ALA A 110 13.76 -12.73 2.61
C ALA A 110 13.29 -12.41 4.03
N ALA A 111 14.23 -12.24 4.98
CA ALA A 111 13.85 -12.08 6.39
C ALA A 111 13.64 -10.62 6.79
N PHE A 112 14.53 -9.71 6.39
CA PHE A 112 14.49 -8.33 6.86
C PHE A 112 13.68 -7.42 5.93
N HIS A 113 14.00 -7.42 4.63
CA HIS A 113 13.33 -6.51 3.70
C HIS A 113 11.87 -6.90 3.44
N ALA A 114 11.56 -8.21 3.29
CA ALA A 114 10.19 -8.66 3.04
C ALA A 114 9.25 -8.32 4.22
N ILE A 115 9.68 -8.62 5.45
CA ILE A 115 8.89 -8.32 6.65
C ILE A 115 8.85 -6.80 6.88
N GLY A 116 9.99 -6.11 6.76
CA GLY A 116 10.10 -4.68 6.97
C GLY A 116 9.22 -3.88 6.02
N LEU A 117 9.28 -4.15 4.70
CA LEU A 117 8.45 -3.44 3.73
C LEU A 117 6.96 -3.72 3.91
N GLN A 118 6.61 -4.97 4.20
CA GLN A 118 5.20 -5.32 4.40
C GLN A 118 4.62 -4.67 5.65
N LEU A 119 5.38 -4.58 6.74
CA LEU A 119 5.01 -3.79 7.91
C LEU A 119 4.82 -2.30 7.54
N ALA A 120 5.73 -1.68 6.75
CA ALA A 120 5.57 -0.30 6.31
C ALA A 120 4.29 -0.12 5.50
N PHE A 121 4.00 -1.00 4.55
CA PHE A 121 2.82 -0.95 3.68
C PHE A 121 1.51 -1.00 4.48
N ILE A 122 1.36 -2.00 5.34
CA ILE A 122 0.17 -2.16 6.18
C ILE A 122 0.06 -1.00 7.16
N GLY A 123 1.18 -0.60 7.79
CA GLY A 123 1.22 0.46 8.79
C GLY A 123 0.86 1.83 8.26
N ILE A 124 1.37 2.21 7.10
CA ILE A 124 0.99 3.46 6.43
C ILE A 124 -0.52 3.45 6.14
N SER A 125 -1.03 2.34 5.59
CA SER A 125 -2.44 2.17 5.27
C SER A 125 -3.34 2.35 6.49
N THR A 126 -3.04 1.60 7.57
CA THR A 126 -3.85 1.57 8.79
C THR A 126 -3.77 2.88 9.56
N ALA A 127 -2.57 3.42 9.75
CA ALA A 127 -2.37 4.66 10.49
C ALA A 127 -3.03 5.85 9.81
N ILE A 128 -2.94 5.97 8.47
CA ILE A 128 -3.57 7.04 7.72
C ILE A 128 -5.10 6.85 7.66
N ALA A 129 -5.59 5.64 7.40
CA ALA A 129 -7.04 5.39 7.37
C ALA A 129 -7.71 5.67 8.71
N ARG A 130 -7.09 5.25 9.83
CA ARG A 130 -7.60 5.52 11.19
C ARG A 130 -7.54 7.01 11.55
N ARG A 131 -6.58 7.76 11.01
CA ARG A 131 -6.37 9.17 11.35
C ARG A 131 -7.25 10.10 10.53
N TYR A 132 -7.52 9.78 9.27
CA TYR A 132 -8.27 10.61 8.32
C TYR A 132 -9.62 10.00 7.96
N ALA A 133 -10.35 9.47 8.96
CA ALA A 133 -11.70 8.95 8.75
C ALA A 133 -12.60 10.00 8.07
N GLY A 134 -13.21 9.65 6.94
CA GLY A 134 -14.01 10.55 6.10
C GLY A 134 -13.26 11.25 4.95
N MET A 135 -11.91 11.23 4.93
CA MET A 135 -11.06 11.71 3.82
C MET A 135 -9.93 10.71 3.51
N SER A 136 -10.11 9.45 3.91
CA SER A 136 -9.07 8.42 3.83
C SER A 136 -8.56 8.18 2.40
N GLY A 137 -9.40 8.30 1.38
CA GLY A 137 -9.00 8.11 -0.02
C GLY A 137 -7.95 9.12 -0.48
N LEU A 138 -8.18 10.42 -0.27
CA LEU A 138 -7.21 11.46 -0.60
C LEU A 138 -5.94 11.35 0.24
N ALA A 139 -6.08 11.10 1.54
CA ALA A 139 -4.96 10.98 2.46
C ALA A 139 -4.06 9.79 2.10
N LEU A 140 -4.64 8.64 1.78
CA LEU A 140 -3.91 7.46 1.29
C LEU A 140 -3.28 7.72 -0.08
N GLY A 141 -3.97 8.43 -0.98
CA GLY A 141 -3.42 8.81 -2.28
C GLY A 141 -2.13 9.64 -2.15
N ILE A 142 -2.11 10.63 -1.23
CA ILE A 142 -0.91 11.42 -0.94
C ILE A 142 0.18 10.55 -0.30
N ALA A 143 -0.16 9.72 0.68
CA ALA A 143 0.80 8.85 1.35
C ALA A 143 1.45 7.86 0.36
N TYR A 144 0.65 7.28 -0.55
CA TYR A 144 1.14 6.33 -1.55
C TYR A 144 1.84 6.96 -2.77
N ALA A 145 1.79 8.28 -2.93
CA ALA A 145 2.67 8.95 -3.89
C ALA A 145 4.14 8.92 -3.43
N GLY A 146 4.39 8.81 -2.10
CA GLY A 146 5.73 8.70 -1.52
C GLY A 146 6.57 7.56 -2.10
N PRO A 147 6.09 6.30 -2.08
CA PRO A 147 6.75 5.17 -2.73
C PRO A 147 7.23 5.45 -4.14
N GLY A 148 6.36 5.93 -5.04
CA GLY A 148 6.72 6.21 -6.43
C GLY A 148 7.79 7.29 -6.58
N ILE A 149 7.69 8.38 -5.82
CA ILE A 149 8.69 9.45 -5.81
C ILE A 149 10.01 8.96 -5.18
N GLY A 150 9.91 8.14 -4.12
CA GLY A 150 11.08 7.52 -3.50
C GLY A 150 11.88 6.67 -4.48
N VAL A 151 11.20 5.81 -5.25
CA VAL A 151 11.82 4.98 -6.30
C VAL A 151 12.42 5.85 -7.40
N ALA A 152 11.70 6.88 -7.86
CA ALA A 152 12.16 7.79 -8.91
C ALA A 152 13.46 8.51 -8.55
N VAL A 153 13.63 8.87 -7.29
CA VAL A 153 14.84 9.55 -6.76
C VAL A 153 15.93 8.53 -6.44
N ALA A 154 15.59 7.42 -5.79
CA ALA A 154 16.58 6.46 -5.30
C ALA A 154 17.31 5.71 -6.42
N LEU A 155 16.63 5.41 -7.53
CA LEU A 155 17.25 4.67 -8.65
C LEU A 155 18.44 5.39 -9.28
N PRO A 156 18.34 6.66 -9.74
CA PRO A 156 19.50 7.37 -10.29
C PRO A 156 20.56 7.65 -9.22
N VAL A 157 20.16 7.93 -7.97
CA VAL A 157 21.10 8.12 -6.86
C VAL A 157 21.87 6.83 -6.60
N ALA A 158 21.20 5.68 -6.54
CA ALA A 158 21.86 4.38 -6.37
C ALA A 158 22.85 4.08 -7.51
N ALA A 159 22.46 4.31 -8.77
CA ALA A 159 23.34 4.09 -9.90
C ALA A 159 24.63 4.93 -9.82
N THR A 160 24.52 6.20 -9.42
CA THR A 160 25.66 7.10 -9.23
C THR A 160 26.54 6.68 -8.05
N LEU A 161 25.92 6.33 -6.90
CA LEU A 161 26.66 5.88 -5.71
C LEU A 161 27.38 4.56 -5.97
N ILE A 162 26.78 3.62 -6.68
CA ILE A 162 27.39 2.34 -7.01
C ILE A 162 28.64 2.54 -7.86
N GLN A 163 28.59 3.45 -8.84
CA GLN A 163 29.76 3.74 -9.68
C GLN A 163 30.91 4.39 -8.92
N SER A 164 30.60 5.30 -7.99
CA SER A 164 31.63 6.06 -7.26
C SER A 164 32.17 5.31 -6.02
N ALA A 165 31.32 4.52 -5.34
CA ALA A 165 31.63 3.94 -4.02
C ALA A 165 31.27 2.45 -3.89
N GLY A 166 30.70 1.83 -4.95
CA GLY A 166 30.28 0.44 -4.94
C GLY A 166 28.93 0.19 -4.27
N TRP A 167 28.37 -1.00 -4.52
CA TRP A 167 27.06 -1.39 -4.02
C TRP A 167 27.00 -1.56 -2.49
N ARG A 168 28.12 -1.93 -1.85
CA ARG A 168 28.20 -2.03 -0.38
C ARG A 168 28.01 -0.67 0.28
N SER A 169 28.76 0.33 -0.14
CA SER A 169 28.65 1.71 0.39
C SER A 169 27.27 2.30 0.13
N THR A 170 26.66 1.99 -1.02
CA THR A 170 25.29 2.38 -1.35
C THR A 170 24.29 1.74 -0.37
N SER A 171 24.49 0.48 0.05
CA SER A 171 23.66 -0.18 1.06
C SER A 171 23.73 0.51 2.42
N LEU A 172 24.91 1.02 2.84
CA LEU A 172 25.04 1.84 4.06
C LEU A 172 24.25 3.16 3.97
N ALA A 173 24.23 3.80 2.80
CA ALA A 173 23.44 5.02 2.62
C ALA A 173 21.94 4.74 2.77
N PHE A 174 21.45 3.60 2.24
CA PHE A 174 20.06 3.19 2.45
C PHE A 174 19.77 2.77 3.90
N MET A 175 20.69 2.10 4.57
CA MET A 175 20.60 1.85 6.00
C MET A 175 20.41 3.15 6.79
N ALA A 176 21.25 4.14 6.54
CA ALA A 176 21.17 5.44 7.21
C ALA A 176 19.82 6.14 6.91
N SER A 177 19.32 6.08 5.67
CA SER A 177 18.02 6.65 5.31
C SER A 177 16.88 5.97 6.08
N CYS A 178 16.90 4.65 6.27
CA CYS A 178 15.91 3.93 7.08
C CYS A 178 15.94 4.35 8.55
N LEU A 179 17.13 4.56 9.14
CA LEU A 179 17.26 5.06 10.51
C LEU A 179 16.70 6.49 10.65
N ILE A 180 16.94 7.37 9.65
CA ILE A 180 16.29 8.68 9.58
C ILE A 180 14.77 8.53 9.46
N GLY A 181 14.30 7.53 8.73
CA GLY A 181 12.88 7.18 8.58
C GLY A 181 12.16 6.97 9.91
N VAL A 182 12.85 6.50 10.97
CA VAL A 182 12.27 6.37 12.31
C VAL A 182 11.75 7.70 12.84
N ALA A 183 12.45 8.81 12.63
CA ALA A 183 11.99 10.14 13.05
C ALA A 183 10.68 10.53 12.33
N PHE A 184 10.55 10.18 11.04
CA PHE A 184 9.33 10.42 10.27
C PHE A 184 8.17 9.49 10.68
N VAL A 185 8.44 8.27 11.13
CA VAL A 185 7.42 7.41 11.77
C VAL A 185 6.85 8.09 13.00
N TRP A 186 7.69 8.67 13.85
CA TRP A 186 7.24 9.41 15.03
C TRP A 186 6.44 10.64 14.66
N MET A 187 6.86 11.39 13.64
CA MET A 187 6.11 12.53 13.11
C MET A 187 4.73 12.10 12.56
N MET A 188 4.67 11.01 11.79
CA MET A 188 3.43 10.46 11.23
C MET A 188 2.45 10.00 12.30
N THR A 189 2.94 9.37 13.36
CA THR A 189 2.11 8.79 14.44
C THR A 189 1.82 9.74 15.58
N SER A 190 2.41 10.95 15.61
CA SER A 190 2.19 11.98 16.63
C SER A 190 0.91 12.80 16.40
N GLY A 191 0.30 13.32 17.47
CA GLY A 191 -0.84 14.22 17.44
C GLY A 191 -2.22 13.54 17.46
N PRO A 192 -3.32 14.31 17.64
CA PRO A 192 -4.66 13.77 17.82
C PRO A 192 -5.22 13.13 16.54
N ARG A 193 -6.08 12.12 16.69
CA ARG A 193 -6.87 11.57 15.59
C ARG A 193 -7.85 12.62 15.07
N ILE A 194 -7.88 12.82 13.76
CA ILE A 194 -8.77 13.77 13.11
C ILE A 194 -10.00 12.98 12.65
N VAL A 195 -11.06 13.03 13.44
CA VAL A 195 -12.37 12.51 13.02
C VAL A 195 -13.05 13.60 12.21
N VAL A 196 -13.02 13.49 10.88
CA VAL A 196 -13.84 14.33 10.00
C VAL A 196 -15.19 13.64 9.86
N PRO A 197 -16.31 14.27 10.24
CA PRO A 197 -17.64 13.71 10.02
C PRO A 197 -17.84 13.43 8.54
N ALA A 198 -18.43 12.27 8.21
CA ALA A 198 -18.74 11.93 6.82
C ALA A 198 -19.60 13.06 6.20
N PRO A 199 -19.37 13.42 4.91
CA PRO A 199 -20.20 14.41 4.24
C PRO A 199 -21.66 13.94 4.25
N GLY A 200 -22.56 14.73 4.86
CA GLY A 200 -23.99 14.40 4.99
C GLY A 200 -24.46 14.03 6.41
N THR A 201 -23.59 13.79 7.39
CA THR A 201 -24.02 13.69 8.78
C THR A 201 -24.32 15.09 9.31
N LYS A 202 -25.61 15.44 9.46
CA LYS A 202 -26.02 16.64 10.17
C LYS A 202 -25.37 16.60 11.55
N ARG A 203 -24.57 17.62 11.88
CA ARG A 203 -24.06 17.80 13.26
C ARG A 203 -25.24 17.66 14.21
N PRO A 204 -25.18 16.86 15.28
CA PRO A 204 -26.18 16.92 16.31
C PRO A 204 -26.23 18.38 16.73
N ARG A 205 -27.41 19.01 16.52
CA ARG A 205 -27.69 20.37 16.95
C ARG A 205 -27.57 20.31 18.46
N ILE A 206 -26.48 20.87 19.01
CA ILE A 206 -26.41 21.14 20.45
C ILE A 206 -27.59 22.07 20.66
N GLN A 207 -28.70 21.53 21.17
CA GLN A 207 -29.80 22.34 21.64
C GLN A 207 -29.22 23.20 22.76
N ALA A 208 -29.08 24.50 22.50
CA ALA A 208 -28.90 25.45 23.57
C ALA A 208 -30.04 25.23 24.55
N PRO A 209 -29.78 25.18 25.86
CA PRO A 209 -30.86 25.06 26.83
C PRO A 209 -31.87 26.18 26.56
N ALA A 210 -33.14 25.79 26.37
CA ALA A 210 -34.23 26.69 26.12
C ALA A 210 -34.26 27.76 27.23
N ALA A 211 -33.99 28.99 26.86
CA ALA A 211 -34.23 30.12 27.71
C ALA A 211 -35.78 30.31 27.85
N GLY A 212 -36.31 29.93 28.97
CA GLY A 212 -37.75 30.12 29.20
C GLY A 212 -38.25 29.49 30.49
N SER A 213 -38.15 30.18 31.58
CA SER A 213 -39.16 30.54 32.54
C SER A 213 -38.54 30.87 33.91
N SER A 214 -38.81 32.07 34.32
CA SER A 214 -38.42 32.74 35.56
C SER A 214 -38.94 32.02 36.80
N SER A 215 -38.22 32.33 37.89
CA SER A 215 -38.59 32.23 39.30
C SER A 215 -38.20 30.97 40.05
N ALA A 216 -37.05 31.07 40.70
CA ALA A 216 -36.91 30.84 42.13
C ALA A 216 -35.46 31.16 42.55
N ARG A 217 -35.28 32.21 43.31
CA ARG A 217 -34.04 32.53 44.02
C ARG A 217 -33.81 31.46 45.10
N SER A 218 -32.64 30.82 45.12
CA SER A 218 -32.06 30.35 46.38
C SER A 218 -30.55 30.36 46.23
N SER A 219 -29.94 31.11 47.12
CA SER A 219 -28.55 31.27 47.40
C SER A 219 -27.97 29.95 47.92
N ALA A 220 -26.84 29.47 47.38
CA ALA A 220 -25.83 28.78 48.15
C ALA A 220 -24.58 28.45 47.34
N ALA A 221 -23.46 28.95 47.82
CA ALA A 221 -22.13 28.38 47.87
C ALA A 221 -21.40 27.95 46.56
N ILE A 222 -20.37 28.69 46.29
CA ILE A 222 -19.23 28.44 45.41
C ILE A 222 -18.46 27.21 45.97
N GLY A 223 -18.47 26.11 45.24
CA GLY A 223 -17.67 24.94 45.50
C GLY A 223 -16.57 24.78 44.44
N GLU A 224 -15.33 24.61 44.88
CA GLU A 224 -14.13 24.43 44.07
C GLU A 224 -14.22 23.23 43.07
N PRO A 225 -13.49 23.28 41.95
CA PRO A 225 -13.51 22.19 40.97
C PRO A 225 -12.76 20.96 41.49
N LEU A 226 -13.48 19.83 41.56
CA LEU A 226 -12.95 18.53 41.97
C LEU A 226 -11.90 17.99 40.97
N SER A 227 -10.79 17.44 41.50
CA SER A 227 -9.72 16.82 40.71
C SER A 227 -10.19 15.55 40.03
N ALA A 228 -9.55 15.17 38.88
CA ALA A 228 -9.90 14.00 38.08
C ALA A 228 -9.93 12.67 38.86
N GLY A 229 -9.21 12.57 39.97
CA GLY A 229 -9.22 11.40 40.86
C GLY A 229 -10.50 11.23 41.70
N GLN A 230 -11.17 12.34 42.05
CA GLN A 230 -12.39 12.30 42.84
C GLN A 230 -13.64 11.92 42.01
N VAL A 231 -13.60 12.17 40.70
CA VAL A 231 -14.67 11.77 39.76
C VAL A 231 -14.67 10.25 39.59
N THR A 232 -13.48 9.63 39.53
CA THR A 232 -13.36 8.17 39.35
C THR A 232 -13.76 7.41 40.60
N LEU A 233 -13.47 7.94 41.81
CA LEU A 233 -13.88 7.30 43.08
C LEU A 233 -15.40 7.29 43.24
N ARG A 234 -16.07 8.43 42.98
CA ARG A 234 -17.55 8.53 43.05
C ARG A 234 -18.27 7.63 42.06
N ALA A 235 -17.71 7.45 40.86
CA ALA A 235 -18.27 6.52 39.86
C ALA A 235 -18.16 5.04 40.29
N THR A 236 -17.08 4.70 40.99
CA THR A 236 -16.85 3.35 41.52
C THR A 236 -17.73 3.04 42.74
N GLU A 237 -17.89 4.02 43.63
CA GLU A 237 -18.78 3.90 44.81
C GLU A 237 -20.25 3.79 44.39
N ALA A 238 -20.70 4.58 43.38
CA ALA A 238 -22.06 4.47 42.83
C ALA A 238 -22.35 3.08 42.23
N ARG A 239 -21.34 2.46 41.54
CA ARG A 239 -21.49 1.09 41.02
C ARG A 239 -21.54 0.02 42.08
N LEU A 240 -20.80 0.20 43.16
CA LEU A 240 -20.82 -0.74 44.31
C LEU A 240 -22.11 -0.64 45.10
N ALA A 241 -22.64 0.57 45.29
CA ALA A 241 -23.92 0.82 45.94
C ALA A 241 -25.12 0.22 45.17
N ALA A 242 -25.09 0.34 43.83
CA ALA A 242 -26.13 -0.24 42.96
C ALA A 242 -26.11 -1.79 42.98
N ARG A 243 -24.95 -2.39 43.22
CA ARG A 243 -24.80 -3.84 43.32
C ARG A 243 -25.23 -4.40 44.71
N ALA A 244 -25.17 -3.57 45.75
CA ALA A 244 -25.53 -3.95 47.11
C ALA A 244 -27.05 -3.83 47.39
N SER A 245 -27.78 -3.10 46.58
CA SER A 245 -29.23 -2.81 46.82
C SER A 245 -30.19 -3.81 46.18
N GLY A 246 -29.75 -4.90 45.55
CA GLY A 246 -30.58 -6.07 45.23
C GLY A 246 -31.97 -5.87 44.66
N LEU A 247 -32.21 -4.82 43.88
CA LEU A 247 -33.51 -4.53 43.28
C LEU A 247 -33.74 -5.30 41.99
N HIS A 248 -34.58 -6.33 42.05
CA HIS A 248 -35.19 -6.99 40.91
C HIS A 248 -36.05 -6.01 40.13
N GLU A 249 -35.75 -5.80 38.87
CA GLU A 249 -36.62 -5.09 37.92
C GLU A 249 -37.80 -5.97 37.54
N THR A 250 -38.99 -5.57 37.95
CA THR A 250 -40.26 -6.01 37.40
C THR A 250 -40.61 -5.17 36.15
N SER A 251 -41.01 -5.89 35.12
CA SER A 251 -41.38 -5.44 33.80
C SER A 251 -42.46 -4.37 33.74
N ALA A 252 -42.28 -3.30 32.94
CA ALA A 252 -43.34 -2.56 32.29
C ALA A 252 -42.98 -2.22 30.85
N PRO A 253 -43.91 -2.38 29.88
CA PRO A 253 -43.61 -2.28 28.45
C PRO A 253 -43.81 -0.85 27.94
N GLY A 254 -42.89 -0.38 27.13
CA GLY A 254 -43.15 0.74 26.21
C GLY A 254 -42.20 1.94 26.30
N ALA A 255 -40.98 1.83 25.81
CA ALA A 255 -40.25 2.90 25.11
C ALA A 255 -39.01 2.28 24.44
N VAL A 256 -39.16 1.94 23.17
CA VAL A 256 -38.06 1.44 22.34
C VAL A 256 -37.15 2.58 22.00
N SER A 257 -36.05 2.74 22.75
CA SER A 257 -34.88 3.47 22.27
C SER A 257 -34.05 2.51 21.44
N ALA A 258 -34.11 2.64 20.12
CA ALA A 258 -33.27 1.92 19.19
C ALA A 258 -31.82 2.36 19.31
N ALA A 259 -31.13 1.91 20.37
CA ALA A 259 -29.71 1.72 20.32
C ALA A 259 -29.49 0.40 19.59
N GLN A 260 -29.15 0.47 18.31
CA GLN A 260 -28.73 -0.68 17.53
C GLN A 260 -27.49 -1.26 18.20
N GLU A 261 -27.67 -2.27 19.05
CA GLU A 261 -26.59 -3.15 19.47
C GLU A 261 -25.97 -3.77 18.22
N ILE A 262 -24.73 -3.38 17.95
CA ILE A 262 -23.91 -4.09 16.96
C ILE A 262 -23.73 -5.48 17.55
N PRO A 263 -24.29 -6.53 16.95
CA PRO A 263 -24.11 -7.89 17.45
C PRO A 263 -22.63 -8.22 17.44
N PRO A 264 -22.08 -8.94 18.44
CA PRO A 264 -20.71 -9.38 18.43
C PRO A 264 -20.48 -10.17 17.15
N SER A 265 -19.53 -9.70 16.34
CA SER A 265 -19.19 -10.26 15.03
C SER A 265 -18.91 -11.76 15.17
N GLY A 266 -19.88 -12.57 14.80
CA GLY A 266 -19.78 -14.02 14.80
C GLY A 266 -18.66 -14.49 13.88
N SER A 267 -17.52 -14.81 14.44
CA SER A 267 -16.34 -15.31 13.72
C SER A 267 -16.64 -16.52 12.83
N GLY A 268 -17.75 -17.24 13.09
CA GLY A 268 -18.22 -18.37 12.33
C GLY A 268 -18.86 -18.01 10.98
N GLU A 269 -19.76 -17.02 10.94
CA GLU A 269 -20.44 -16.59 9.71
C GLU A 269 -19.49 -15.97 8.69
N HIS A 270 -18.49 -15.21 9.16
CA HIS A 270 -17.47 -14.62 8.31
C HIS A 270 -16.60 -15.67 7.62
N ARG A 271 -16.21 -16.74 8.35
CA ARG A 271 -15.42 -17.85 7.78
C ARG A 271 -16.21 -18.63 6.72
N HIS A 272 -17.49 -18.85 6.91
CA HIS A 272 -18.34 -19.52 5.91
C HIS A 272 -18.50 -18.70 4.63
N SER A 273 -18.55 -17.38 4.73
CA SER A 273 -18.64 -16.48 3.58
C SER A 273 -17.35 -16.48 2.74
N VAL A 274 -16.16 -16.34 3.36
CA VAL A 274 -14.86 -16.37 2.66
C VAL A 274 -14.64 -17.71 1.97
N ARG A 275 -14.89 -18.84 2.67
CA ARG A 275 -14.76 -20.18 2.09
C ARG A 275 -15.67 -20.39 0.87
N ARG A 276 -16.86 -19.83 0.88
CA ARG A 276 -17.79 -19.87 -0.27
C ARG A 276 -17.22 -19.09 -1.44
N ILE A 277 -16.69 -17.87 -1.23
CA ILE A 277 -16.15 -17.01 -2.29
C ILE A 277 -14.91 -17.63 -2.92
N VAL A 278 -13.97 -18.15 -2.14
CA VAL A 278 -12.75 -18.81 -2.64
C VAL A 278 -13.05 -20.06 -3.48
N ARG A 279 -14.20 -20.71 -3.26
CA ARG A 279 -14.65 -21.85 -4.09
C ARG A 279 -15.28 -21.43 -5.42
N THR A 280 -15.53 -20.15 -5.65
CA THR A 280 -16.13 -19.67 -6.90
C THR A 280 -15.11 -19.62 -8.04
N ARG A 281 -15.55 -20.00 -9.23
CA ARG A 281 -14.75 -19.86 -10.47
C ARG A 281 -14.32 -18.40 -10.70
N ARG A 282 -15.17 -17.45 -10.29
CA ARG A 282 -14.93 -16.01 -10.44
C ARG A 282 -13.71 -15.54 -9.63
N PHE A 283 -13.54 -16.08 -8.42
CA PHE A 283 -12.36 -15.77 -7.57
C PHE A 283 -11.07 -16.20 -8.27
N TRP A 284 -10.99 -17.43 -8.77
CA TRP A 284 -9.79 -17.98 -9.39
C TRP A 284 -9.44 -17.33 -10.74
N ILE A 285 -10.44 -16.92 -11.52
CA ILE A 285 -10.21 -16.15 -12.75
C ILE A 285 -9.58 -14.78 -12.42
N LEU A 286 -10.10 -14.06 -11.40
CA LEU A 286 -9.53 -12.79 -10.99
C LEU A 286 -8.19 -12.94 -10.27
N PHE A 287 -7.97 -14.05 -9.56
CA PHE A 287 -6.67 -14.41 -8.99
C PHE A 287 -5.63 -14.62 -10.10
N GLY A 288 -5.94 -15.40 -11.12
CA GLY A 288 -5.08 -15.60 -12.30
C GLY A 288 -4.78 -14.29 -13.02
N GLY A 289 -5.79 -13.42 -13.18
CA GLY A 289 -5.59 -12.07 -13.73
C GLY A 289 -4.68 -11.20 -12.86
N ALA A 290 -4.80 -11.27 -11.53
CA ALA A 290 -3.91 -10.55 -10.64
C ALA A 290 -2.46 -11.09 -10.66
N ALA A 291 -2.29 -12.41 -10.81
CA ALA A 291 -0.98 -13.02 -11.04
C ALA A 291 -0.35 -12.54 -12.35
N ALA A 292 -1.14 -12.46 -13.41
CA ALA A 292 -0.68 -11.93 -14.69
C ALA A 292 -0.18 -10.47 -14.60
N ILE A 293 -0.78 -9.64 -13.73
CA ILE A 293 -0.25 -8.29 -13.45
C ILE A 293 1.16 -8.38 -12.86
N GLY A 294 1.39 -9.27 -11.91
CA GLY A 294 2.74 -9.50 -11.36
C GLY A 294 3.75 -9.90 -12.42
N VAL A 295 3.33 -10.72 -13.41
CA VAL A 295 4.20 -11.13 -14.53
C VAL A 295 4.66 -9.92 -15.34
N PHE A 296 3.75 -9.08 -15.82
CA PHE A 296 4.15 -7.98 -16.70
C PHE A 296 4.74 -6.78 -15.96
N ASP A 297 4.48 -6.61 -14.67
CA ASP A 297 5.05 -5.52 -13.89
C ASP A 297 6.44 -5.90 -13.34
N GLU A 298 6.54 -6.89 -12.47
CA GLU A 298 7.81 -7.31 -11.87
C GLU A 298 8.81 -7.84 -12.91
N GLY A 299 8.33 -8.56 -13.94
CA GLY A 299 9.19 -9.04 -15.02
C GLY A 299 9.90 -7.89 -15.73
N VAL A 300 9.20 -6.82 -16.05
CA VAL A 300 9.77 -5.62 -16.70
C VAL A 300 10.68 -4.85 -15.74
N LEU A 301 10.23 -4.60 -14.50
CA LEU A 301 11.00 -3.83 -13.52
C LEU A 301 12.37 -4.47 -13.24
N GLN A 302 12.43 -5.79 -13.12
CA GLN A 302 13.67 -6.49 -12.78
C GLN A 302 14.58 -6.75 -14.01
N ALA A 303 14.01 -6.84 -15.21
CA ALA A 303 14.75 -7.13 -16.43
C ALA A 303 15.23 -5.88 -17.18
N PHE A 304 14.59 -4.72 -17.02
CA PHE A 304 14.87 -3.55 -17.86
C PHE A 304 16.30 -3.04 -17.71
N ILE A 305 16.76 -2.77 -16.49
CA ILE A 305 18.13 -2.21 -16.29
C ILE A 305 19.19 -3.18 -16.80
N PRO A 306 19.21 -4.48 -16.38
CA PRO A 306 20.17 -5.42 -16.91
C PRO A 306 20.10 -5.56 -18.44
N GLY A 307 18.90 -5.59 -19.02
CA GLY A 307 18.70 -5.68 -20.47
C GLY A 307 19.16 -4.44 -21.22
N ALA A 308 18.85 -3.25 -20.70
CA ALA A 308 19.27 -1.98 -21.30
C ALA A 308 20.80 -1.79 -21.26
N VAL A 309 21.43 -2.15 -20.13
CA VAL A 309 22.90 -2.10 -20.02
C VAL A 309 23.56 -3.09 -20.97
N HIS A 310 23.03 -4.31 -21.07
CA HIS A 310 23.50 -5.28 -22.05
C HIS A 310 23.33 -4.78 -23.50
N GLY A 311 22.25 -4.06 -23.79
CA GLY A 311 22.00 -3.38 -25.06
C GLY A 311 22.82 -2.11 -25.31
N GLY A 312 23.78 -1.77 -24.44
CA GLY A 312 24.72 -0.65 -24.60
C GLY A 312 24.26 0.67 -23.95
N MET A 313 23.12 0.68 -23.23
CA MET A 313 22.70 1.88 -22.47
C MET A 313 23.53 2.01 -21.20
N ARG A 314 23.89 3.28 -20.83
CA ARG A 314 24.58 3.52 -19.55
C ARG A 314 23.67 3.19 -18.38
N ALA A 315 24.23 2.60 -17.30
CA ALA A 315 23.47 2.16 -16.13
C ALA A 315 22.67 3.30 -15.48
N GLU A 316 23.24 4.52 -15.42
CA GLU A 316 22.56 5.69 -14.87
C GLU A 316 21.34 6.09 -15.73
N THR A 317 21.50 6.04 -17.06
CA THR A 317 20.40 6.34 -18.00
C THR A 317 19.26 5.32 -17.85
N ALA A 318 19.61 4.04 -17.75
CA ALA A 318 18.63 2.96 -17.53
C ALA A 318 17.92 3.11 -16.16
N ALA A 319 18.68 3.47 -15.12
CA ALA A 319 18.12 3.71 -13.78
C ALA A 319 17.21 4.95 -13.75
N ALA A 320 17.61 6.05 -14.42
CA ALA A 320 16.79 7.25 -14.56
C ALA A 320 15.49 6.97 -15.34
N ALA A 321 15.56 6.14 -16.39
CA ALA A 321 14.40 5.70 -17.15
C ALA A 321 13.40 4.90 -16.27
N LEU A 322 13.90 4.00 -15.45
CA LEU A 322 13.06 3.27 -14.49
C LEU A 322 12.51 4.19 -13.38
N GLY A 323 13.26 5.20 -12.96
CA GLY A 323 12.76 6.27 -12.09
C GLY A 323 11.62 7.06 -12.73
N LEU A 324 11.73 7.40 -14.03
CA LEU A 324 10.65 8.04 -14.80
C LEU A 324 9.42 7.12 -14.90
N GLN A 325 9.61 5.82 -15.08
CA GLN A 325 8.53 4.82 -15.06
C GLN A 325 7.77 4.86 -13.73
N ALA A 326 8.47 4.97 -12.60
CA ALA A 326 7.83 5.04 -11.29
C ALA A 326 6.97 6.32 -11.13
N LEU A 327 7.40 7.46 -11.68
CA LEU A 327 6.61 8.70 -11.70
C LEU A 327 5.36 8.56 -12.58
N THR A 328 5.53 8.01 -13.78
CA THR A 328 4.41 7.81 -14.71
C THR A 328 3.43 6.74 -14.20
N TYR A 329 3.88 5.77 -13.44
CA TYR A 329 3.03 4.81 -12.73
C TYR A 329 2.09 5.51 -11.74
N VAL A 330 2.60 6.45 -10.92
CA VAL A 330 1.76 7.24 -10.00
C VAL A 330 0.73 8.07 -10.77
N ALA A 331 1.14 8.73 -11.85
CA ALA A 331 0.22 9.46 -12.72
C ALA A 331 -0.85 8.55 -13.33
N GLY A 332 -0.44 7.38 -13.81
CA GLY A 332 -1.32 6.34 -14.33
C GLY A 332 -2.36 5.84 -13.33
N GLN A 333 -1.98 5.68 -12.06
CA GLN A 333 -2.91 5.30 -10.99
C GLN A 333 -4.02 6.35 -10.80
N VAL A 334 -3.65 7.63 -10.76
CA VAL A 334 -4.61 8.72 -10.54
C VAL A 334 -5.56 8.87 -11.75
N VAL A 335 -4.98 8.99 -12.94
CA VAL A 335 -5.74 9.15 -14.18
C VAL A 335 -6.56 7.91 -14.50
N GLY A 336 -5.97 6.71 -14.37
CA GLY A 336 -6.62 5.44 -14.62
C GLY A 336 -7.76 5.17 -13.65
N GLY A 337 -7.60 5.49 -12.37
CA GLY A 337 -8.66 5.41 -11.36
C GLY A 337 -9.85 6.29 -11.73
N TRP A 338 -9.59 7.58 -12.00
CA TRP A 338 -10.61 8.54 -12.41
C TRP A 338 -11.33 8.13 -13.71
N LEU A 339 -10.58 7.70 -14.72
CA LEU A 339 -11.14 7.25 -15.99
C LEU A 339 -11.96 5.97 -15.83
N SER A 340 -11.51 5.05 -14.99
CA SER A 340 -12.15 3.78 -14.67
C SER A 340 -13.54 3.99 -14.01
N ASP A 341 -13.71 5.06 -13.23
CA ASP A 341 -15.03 5.41 -12.67
C ASP A 341 -16.00 5.94 -13.74
N ARG A 342 -15.49 6.58 -14.81
CA ARG A 342 -16.31 7.18 -15.87
C ARG A 342 -16.68 6.22 -17.00
N ILE A 343 -15.69 5.54 -17.57
CA ILE A 343 -15.89 4.68 -18.76
C ILE A 343 -15.96 3.18 -18.42
N GLY A 344 -15.70 2.83 -17.14
CA GLY A 344 -15.82 1.47 -16.63
C GLY A 344 -14.50 0.70 -16.57
N ARG A 345 -14.43 -0.25 -15.61
CA ARG A 345 -13.22 -1.01 -15.26
C ARG A 345 -12.64 -1.81 -16.43
N ARG A 346 -13.52 -2.40 -17.25
CA ARG A 346 -13.12 -3.26 -18.37
C ARG A 346 -12.45 -2.50 -19.48
N ILE A 347 -13.00 -1.34 -19.84
CA ILE A 347 -12.46 -0.50 -20.94
C ILE A 347 -11.09 0.04 -20.52
N VAL A 348 -10.96 0.58 -19.29
CA VAL A 348 -9.68 1.08 -18.80
C VAL A 348 -8.65 -0.04 -18.69
N GLY A 349 -9.04 -1.23 -18.22
CA GLY A 349 -8.14 -2.38 -18.16
C GLY A 349 -7.61 -2.81 -19.53
N LEU A 350 -8.46 -2.77 -20.59
CA LEU A 350 -8.06 -3.05 -21.97
C LEU A 350 -7.12 -1.96 -22.55
N LEU A 351 -7.49 -0.70 -22.38
CA LEU A 351 -6.65 0.43 -22.83
C LEU A 351 -5.28 0.39 -22.15
N ALA A 352 -5.27 0.15 -20.84
CA ALA A 352 -4.04 0.01 -20.07
C ALA A 352 -3.17 -1.16 -20.59
N ALA A 353 -3.79 -2.32 -20.90
CA ALA A 353 -3.07 -3.46 -21.46
C ALA A 353 -2.41 -3.16 -22.81
N VAL A 354 -3.10 -2.42 -23.69
CA VAL A 354 -2.54 -1.97 -24.98
C VAL A 354 -1.36 -1.00 -24.76
N ILE A 355 -1.51 -0.05 -23.82
CA ILE A 355 -0.44 0.90 -23.48
C ILE A 355 0.78 0.18 -22.91
N VAL A 356 0.59 -0.76 -21.97
CA VAL A 356 1.67 -1.58 -21.40
C VAL A 356 2.35 -2.41 -22.49
N GLY A 357 1.56 -3.09 -23.33
CA GLY A 357 2.11 -3.95 -24.39
C GLY A 357 2.96 -3.17 -25.38
N GLY A 358 2.46 -2.04 -25.90
CA GLY A 358 3.22 -1.16 -26.75
C GLY A 358 4.48 -0.60 -26.06
N GLY A 359 4.34 -0.22 -24.79
CA GLY A 359 5.44 0.26 -23.96
C GLY A 359 6.56 -0.77 -23.81
N VAL A 360 6.21 -2.04 -23.52
CA VAL A 360 7.19 -3.14 -23.34
C VAL A 360 7.89 -3.48 -24.67
N VAL A 361 7.14 -3.54 -25.77
CA VAL A 361 7.74 -3.78 -27.10
C VAL A 361 8.75 -2.68 -27.44
N ALA A 362 8.43 -1.41 -27.20
CA ALA A 362 9.35 -0.29 -27.39
C ALA A 362 10.54 -0.35 -26.42
N ALA A 363 10.27 -0.61 -25.13
CA ALA A 363 11.29 -0.62 -24.07
C ALA A 363 12.38 -1.68 -24.28
N PHE A 364 12.02 -2.87 -24.78
CA PHE A 364 13.00 -3.96 -25.00
C PHE A 364 13.44 -4.07 -26.46
N GLY A 365 12.58 -3.68 -27.43
CA GLY A 365 12.90 -3.80 -28.87
C GLY A 365 13.77 -2.66 -29.41
N LEU A 366 13.80 -1.49 -28.77
CA LEU A 366 14.44 -0.29 -29.30
C LEU A 366 15.67 0.18 -28.51
N VAL A 367 16.13 -0.56 -27.49
CA VAL A 367 17.25 -0.13 -26.62
C VAL A 367 18.49 0.26 -27.44
N ALA A 368 18.93 -0.60 -28.34
CA ALA A 368 20.12 -0.36 -29.15
C ALA A 368 19.89 0.63 -30.30
N ALA A 369 18.73 0.56 -30.97
CA ALA A 369 18.46 1.34 -32.17
C ALA A 369 17.97 2.78 -31.86
N ALA A 370 17.16 2.94 -30.81
CA ALA A 370 16.53 4.22 -30.45
C ALA A 370 16.32 4.31 -28.93
N PRO A 371 17.37 4.57 -28.13
CA PRO A 371 17.28 4.58 -26.67
C PRO A 371 16.21 5.53 -26.12
N ALA A 372 16.00 6.69 -26.75
CA ALA A 372 14.96 7.63 -26.33
C ALA A 372 13.54 7.05 -26.47
N LEU A 373 13.27 6.26 -27.52
CA LEU A 373 11.99 5.57 -27.71
C LEU A 373 11.84 4.39 -26.72
N ALA A 374 12.92 3.72 -26.37
CA ALA A 374 12.90 2.70 -25.31
C ALA A 374 12.54 3.31 -23.96
N ILE A 375 13.09 4.46 -23.60
CA ILE A 375 12.75 5.22 -22.38
C ILE A 375 11.27 5.66 -22.42
N ALA A 376 10.80 6.20 -23.54
CA ALA A 376 9.39 6.55 -23.71
C ALA A 376 8.46 5.33 -23.58
N GLY A 377 8.87 4.18 -24.13
CA GLY A 377 8.17 2.91 -23.98
C GLY A 377 8.04 2.48 -22.52
N LEU A 378 9.13 2.60 -21.75
CA LEU A 378 9.12 2.30 -20.32
C LEU A 378 8.23 3.27 -19.52
N ALA A 379 8.20 4.55 -19.88
CA ALA A 379 7.29 5.53 -19.29
C ALA A 379 5.82 5.18 -19.59
N LEU A 380 5.50 4.75 -20.82
CA LEU A 380 4.17 4.25 -21.18
C LEU A 380 3.81 2.98 -20.38
N HIS A 381 4.75 2.05 -20.20
CA HIS A 381 4.55 0.91 -19.30
C HIS A 381 4.13 1.38 -17.91
N GLY A 382 4.78 2.40 -17.33
CA GLY A 382 4.41 2.96 -16.04
C GLY A 382 2.97 3.47 -16.01
N VAL A 383 2.57 4.32 -16.98
CA VAL A 383 1.19 4.83 -17.08
C VAL A 383 0.17 3.69 -17.15
N GLY A 384 0.40 2.71 -18.02
CA GLY A 384 -0.52 1.59 -18.22
C GLY A 384 -0.62 0.69 -17.00
N THR A 385 0.51 0.36 -16.36
CA THR A 385 0.53 -0.47 -15.16
C THR A 385 -0.15 0.24 -13.98
N GLY A 386 0.11 1.53 -13.77
CA GLY A 386 -0.59 2.34 -12.77
C GLY A 386 -2.10 2.33 -12.96
N ALA A 387 -2.58 2.54 -14.19
CA ALA A 387 -4.00 2.48 -14.52
C ALA A 387 -4.60 1.07 -14.29
N THR A 388 -3.82 0.02 -14.59
CA THR A 388 -4.20 -1.38 -14.36
C THR A 388 -4.40 -1.67 -12.87
N ILE A 389 -3.49 -1.24 -12.01
CA ILE A 389 -3.57 -1.45 -10.55
C ILE A 389 -4.80 -0.74 -9.96
N ALA A 390 -5.08 0.49 -10.41
CA ALA A 390 -6.28 1.23 -9.99
C ALA A 390 -7.57 0.51 -10.43
N ALA A 391 -7.65 0.10 -11.69
CA ALA A 391 -8.80 -0.62 -12.25
C ALA A 391 -9.02 -1.99 -11.57
N ARG A 392 -7.94 -2.73 -11.26
CA ARG A 392 -7.97 -3.99 -10.51
C ARG A 392 -8.57 -3.82 -9.12
N SER A 393 -8.04 -2.88 -8.35
CA SER A 393 -8.47 -2.66 -6.97
C SER A 393 -9.95 -2.28 -6.90
N ALA A 394 -10.40 -1.41 -7.82
CA ALA A 394 -11.80 -1.04 -7.95
C ALA A 394 -12.67 -2.22 -8.41
N ALA A 395 -12.22 -3.02 -9.37
CA ALA A 395 -12.95 -4.20 -9.84
C ALA A 395 -13.12 -5.25 -8.73
N PHE A 396 -12.11 -5.45 -7.88
CA PHE A 396 -12.21 -6.35 -6.73
C PHE A 396 -13.24 -5.84 -5.71
N GLY A 397 -13.26 -4.52 -5.44
CA GLY A 397 -14.28 -3.88 -4.59
C GLY A 397 -15.69 -4.06 -5.14
N ASP A 398 -15.88 -3.87 -6.46
CA ASP A 398 -17.17 -4.01 -7.13
C ASP A 398 -17.68 -5.47 -7.13
N VAL A 399 -16.77 -6.45 -7.17
CA VAL A 399 -17.11 -7.88 -7.27
C VAL A 399 -17.30 -8.54 -5.91
N PHE A 400 -16.44 -8.21 -4.95
CA PHE A 400 -16.34 -8.90 -3.66
C PHE A 400 -16.63 -7.97 -2.47
N GLY A 401 -17.10 -6.74 -2.70
CA GLY A 401 -17.42 -5.79 -1.64
C GLY A 401 -18.36 -6.36 -0.60
N GLY A 402 -18.14 -6.01 0.67
CA GLY A 402 -18.93 -6.48 1.81
C GLY A 402 -18.09 -6.64 3.08
N PRO A 403 -18.64 -7.18 4.17
CA PRO A 403 -17.96 -7.27 5.46
C PRO A 403 -16.66 -8.09 5.45
N THR A 404 -16.52 -9.03 4.49
CA THR A 404 -15.35 -9.91 4.35
C THR A 404 -14.38 -9.44 3.27
N PHE A 405 -14.57 -8.24 2.71
CA PHE A 405 -13.77 -7.74 1.59
C PHE A 405 -12.28 -7.68 1.91
N GLY A 406 -11.89 -7.23 3.10
CA GLY A 406 -10.48 -7.16 3.50
C GLY A 406 -9.76 -8.50 3.40
N THR A 407 -10.38 -9.57 3.92
CA THR A 407 -9.81 -10.93 3.85
C THR A 407 -9.70 -11.43 2.41
N ILE A 408 -10.74 -11.19 1.59
CA ILE A 408 -10.74 -11.62 0.19
C ILE A 408 -9.73 -10.83 -0.64
N PHE A 409 -9.62 -9.54 -0.41
CA PHE A 409 -8.63 -8.69 -1.06
C PHE A 409 -7.20 -9.10 -0.69
N GLY A 410 -6.95 -9.44 0.59
CA GLY A 410 -5.67 -9.98 1.05
C GLY A 410 -5.30 -11.30 0.37
N LEU A 411 -6.27 -12.22 0.19
CA LEU A 411 -6.04 -13.47 -0.55
C LEU A 411 -5.73 -13.22 -2.02
N LEU A 412 -6.44 -12.27 -2.67
CA LEU A 412 -6.17 -11.90 -4.06
C LEU A 412 -4.82 -11.17 -4.22
N ALA A 413 -4.37 -10.47 -3.18
CA ALA A 413 -3.08 -9.77 -3.19
C ALA A 413 -1.88 -10.72 -3.28
N VAL A 414 -2.03 -11.97 -2.79
CA VAL A 414 -1.01 -13.03 -2.93
C VAL A 414 -0.71 -13.36 -4.40
N ALA A 415 -1.67 -13.17 -5.29
CA ALA A 415 -1.51 -13.51 -6.70
C ALA A 415 -0.40 -12.70 -7.40
N TYR A 416 -0.28 -11.40 -7.08
CA TYR A 416 0.72 -10.52 -7.69
C TYR A 416 2.17 -11.00 -7.43
N PRO A 417 2.61 -11.27 -6.18
CA PRO A 417 3.95 -11.80 -5.94
C PRO A 417 4.20 -13.17 -6.59
N VAL A 418 3.18 -14.03 -6.68
CA VAL A 418 3.30 -15.33 -7.38
C VAL A 418 3.63 -15.12 -8.86
N GLY A 419 2.89 -14.24 -9.54
CA GLY A 419 3.18 -13.91 -10.94
C GLY A 419 4.53 -13.22 -11.12
N GLY A 420 4.86 -12.29 -10.24
CA GLY A 420 6.14 -11.58 -10.23
C GLY A 420 7.33 -12.53 -10.08
N THR A 421 7.27 -13.46 -9.12
CA THR A 421 8.29 -14.49 -8.92
C THR A 421 8.53 -15.30 -10.20
N LEU A 422 7.46 -15.76 -10.84
CA LEU A 422 7.56 -16.52 -12.09
C LEU A 422 8.23 -15.71 -13.19
N ALA A 423 7.83 -14.46 -13.39
CA ALA A 423 8.37 -13.62 -14.45
C ALA A 423 9.85 -13.28 -14.26
N VAL A 424 10.25 -12.97 -13.02
CA VAL A 424 11.64 -12.65 -12.69
C VAL A 424 12.56 -13.86 -12.97
N TYR A 425 12.13 -15.06 -12.57
CA TYR A 425 12.88 -16.28 -12.88
C TYR A 425 12.88 -16.63 -14.37
N ILE A 426 11.75 -16.55 -15.06
CA ILE A 426 11.67 -16.78 -16.50
C ILE A 426 12.61 -15.82 -17.24
N GLY A 427 12.60 -14.53 -16.88
CA GLY A 427 13.50 -13.54 -17.48
C GLY A 427 14.97 -13.86 -17.25
N ALA A 428 15.34 -14.23 -16.02
CA ALA A 428 16.72 -14.53 -15.65
C ALA A 428 17.25 -15.83 -16.33
N ILE A 429 16.47 -16.93 -16.31
CA ILE A 429 16.83 -18.20 -16.98
C ILE A 429 16.95 -17.99 -18.50
N THR A 430 16.03 -17.20 -19.06
CA THR A 430 16.09 -16.87 -20.49
C THR A 430 17.37 -16.10 -20.82
N PHE A 431 17.73 -15.12 -20.00
CA PHE A 431 18.98 -14.38 -20.20
C PHE A 431 20.21 -15.27 -20.06
N ASP A 432 20.27 -16.12 -19.04
CA ASP A 432 21.39 -17.03 -18.83
C ASP A 432 21.57 -18.04 -20.02
N SER A 433 20.45 -18.42 -20.68
CA SER A 433 20.49 -19.39 -21.80
C SER A 433 20.67 -18.74 -23.17
N THR A 434 20.20 -17.52 -23.38
CA THR A 434 20.16 -16.86 -24.70
C THR A 434 20.99 -15.58 -24.80
N GLY A 435 21.46 -15.05 -23.68
CA GLY A 435 22.08 -13.74 -23.59
C GLY A 435 21.11 -12.56 -23.79
N SER A 436 19.78 -12.80 -23.78
CA SER A 436 18.80 -11.78 -24.13
C SER A 436 17.51 -11.89 -23.30
N TYR A 437 16.87 -10.74 -23.04
CA TYR A 437 15.52 -10.68 -22.47
C TYR A 437 14.40 -10.68 -23.52
N ALA A 438 14.70 -10.90 -24.80
CA ALA A 438 13.72 -10.82 -25.89
C ALA A 438 12.50 -11.73 -25.69
N LEU A 439 12.70 -12.94 -25.12
CA LEU A 439 11.61 -13.87 -24.82
C LEU A 439 10.70 -13.41 -23.66
N LEU A 440 11.11 -12.43 -22.87
CA LEU A 440 10.22 -11.85 -21.85
C LEU A 440 9.06 -11.05 -22.49
N VAL A 441 9.28 -10.44 -23.67
CA VAL A 441 8.25 -9.67 -24.36
C VAL A 441 7.00 -10.51 -24.66
N PRO A 442 7.08 -11.67 -25.36
CA PRO A 442 5.89 -12.49 -25.60
C PRO A 442 5.25 -13.02 -24.32
N VAL A 443 6.04 -13.31 -23.26
CA VAL A 443 5.51 -13.72 -21.96
C VAL A 443 4.67 -12.60 -21.34
N VAL A 444 5.14 -11.36 -21.37
CA VAL A 444 4.42 -10.17 -20.90
C VAL A 444 3.15 -9.96 -21.72
N LEU A 445 3.20 -10.07 -23.05
CA LEU A 445 2.02 -9.91 -23.91
C LEU A 445 0.96 -10.99 -23.63
N ALA A 446 1.38 -12.24 -23.40
CA ALA A 446 0.48 -13.31 -22.99
C ALA A 446 -0.16 -13.02 -21.62
N ALA A 447 0.61 -12.52 -20.66
CA ALA A 447 0.08 -12.12 -19.36
C ALA A 447 -0.93 -10.97 -19.46
N LEU A 448 -0.69 -9.98 -20.32
CA LEU A 448 -1.65 -8.90 -20.59
C LEU A 448 -2.96 -9.43 -21.19
N ALA A 449 -2.88 -10.43 -22.07
CA ALA A 449 -4.07 -11.09 -22.60
C ALA A 449 -4.83 -11.84 -21.48
N VAL A 450 -4.15 -12.58 -20.62
CA VAL A 450 -4.75 -13.27 -19.47
C VAL A 450 -5.44 -12.27 -18.52
N TRP A 451 -4.80 -11.15 -18.20
CA TRP A 451 -5.39 -10.08 -17.39
C TRP A 451 -6.66 -9.51 -18.05
N SER A 452 -6.58 -9.15 -19.32
CA SER A 452 -7.69 -8.57 -20.08
C SER A 452 -8.90 -9.52 -20.14
N ILE A 453 -8.65 -10.80 -20.44
CA ILE A 453 -9.68 -11.85 -20.47
C ILE A 453 -10.29 -12.05 -19.09
N SER A 454 -9.47 -12.10 -18.02
CA SER A 454 -9.95 -12.28 -16.66
C SER A 454 -10.87 -11.16 -16.23
N LEU A 455 -10.51 -9.91 -16.53
CA LEU A 455 -11.33 -8.74 -16.23
C LEU A 455 -12.61 -8.72 -17.08
N TRP A 456 -12.54 -9.15 -18.33
CA TRP A 456 -13.71 -9.23 -19.21
C TRP A 456 -14.71 -10.30 -18.77
N VAL A 457 -14.24 -11.48 -18.39
CA VAL A 457 -15.08 -12.63 -18.00
C VAL A 457 -15.63 -12.46 -16.59
N ALA A 458 -14.77 -12.14 -15.62
CA ALA A 458 -15.09 -12.15 -14.20
C ALA A 458 -15.23 -10.75 -13.57
N GLY A 459 -14.82 -9.69 -14.24
CA GLY A 459 -14.94 -8.31 -13.75
C GLY A 459 -16.37 -7.77 -13.75
N PRO A 460 -16.61 -6.60 -13.15
CA PRO A 460 -17.92 -5.97 -13.10
C PRO A 460 -18.39 -5.55 -14.50
N ARG A 461 -19.67 -5.73 -14.83
CA ARG A 461 -20.22 -5.37 -16.15
C ARG A 461 -20.52 -3.88 -16.31
N ARG A 462 -20.80 -3.18 -15.19
CA ARG A 462 -20.99 -1.71 -15.12
C ARG A 462 -20.38 -1.19 -13.83
N ALA A 463 -19.84 0.03 -13.83
CA ALA A 463 -19.55 0.74 -12.58
C ALA A 463 -20.91 0.89 -11.84
N ARG A 464 -20.99 0.51 -10.56
CA ARG A 464 -22.16 0.87 -9.75
C ARG A 464 -22.17 2.40 -9.70
N PRO A 465 -23.29 3.07 -10.06
CA PRO A 465 -23.40 4.49 -9.83
C PRO A 465 -23.14 4.71 -8.34
N THR A 466 -22.20 5.58 -8.00
CA THR A 466 -22.11 6.15 -6.65
C THR A 466 -23.50 6.68 -6.34
N VAL A 467 -24.18 6.10 -5.36
CA VAL A 467 -25.45 6.60 -4.86
C VAL A 467 -25.13 7.99 -4.29
N THR A 468 -25.21 9.00 -5.11
CA THR A 468 -25.47 10.36 -4.65
C THR A 468 -26.81 10.25 -3.95
N ALA A 469 -26.80 10.29 -2.61
CA ALA A 469 -28.01 10.38 -1.84
C ALA A 469 -28.84 11.53 -2.45
N ALA A 470 -29.96 11.15 -3.07
CA ALA A 470 -30.95 12.12 -3.52
C ALA A 470 -31.28 12.99 -2.32
N ALA A 471 -31.10 14.29 -2.45
CA ALA A 471 -31.61 15.25 -1.51
C ALA A 471 -33.14 15.02 -1.45
N PRO A 472 -33.72 14.81 -0.27
CA PRO A 472 -35.16 14.86 -0.16
C PRO A 472 -35.60 16.30 -0.46
N GLY A 473 -36.49 16.44 -1.44
CA GLY A 473 -37.14 17.70 -1.79
C GLY A 473 -38.03 18.23 -0.65
#